data_92199f54e66d9a1b3ea0a0f36c44d930
#
_entry.id   92199f54e66d9a1b3ea0a0f36c44d930
#
_cell.length_a   1.000
_cell.length_b   1.000
_cell.length_c   1.000
_cell.angle_alpha   90.00
_cell.angle_beta   90.00
_cell.angle_gamma   90.00
#
_symmetry.space_group_name_H-M   'P 1'
#
loop_
_entity.id
_entity.type
_entity.pdbx_description
1 polymer ?
#
loop_
_entity_poly.entity_id
_entity_poly.type
_entity_poly.pdbx_seq_one_letter_code
_entity_poly.pdbx_strand_id
1 'polypeptide(L)'
;STAEAAVNESVREAVKRLKDLGAVVEEVSIPMHLAGPAIWTPIGTEGLTATMMWGDGYGLSRGDLYSTSLMEAHRGWRRQADSLSETTKLFMLLGTYINNNFGPRYYGKALNISRRLTAAYDKAFKDYDLLLLPTTPMKATPLPPANASREDYVARALEMISNTAPFDITHHPAMSLPCGMVDGLPVG
;
A
#
# COMPACT_ATOMS: atom_id res chain seq x y z
N SER A 1 7.69 -12.98 -8.63
CA SER A 1 7.03 -12.61 -7.37
C SER A 1 8.00 -12.77 -6.21
N THR A 2 7.97 -11.85 -5.26
CA THR A 2 8.72 -11.93 -3.99
C THR A 2 7.91 -12.63 -2.89
N ALA A 3 6.72 -13.11 -3.23
CA ALA A 3 5.83 -13.76 -2.26
C ALA A 3 6.33 -15.14 -1.84
N GLU A 4 5.90 -15.60 -0.65
CA GLU A 4 6.14 -16.96 -0.16
C GLU A 4 5.70 -18.01 -1.20
N ALA A 5 6.45 -19.10 -1.28
CA ALA A 5 6.18 -20.15 -2.27
C ALA A 5 4.75 -20.71 -2.17
N ALA A 6 4.27 -20.93 -0.95
CA ALA A 6 2.92 -21.46 -0.71
C ALA A 6 1.82 -20.47 -1.11
N VAL A 7 2.02 -19.17 -0.91
CA VAL A 7 1.10 -18.13 -1.37
C VAL A 7 1.06 -18.08 -2.90
N ASN A 8 2.23 -18.11 -3.55
CA ASN A 8 2.31 -18.18 -5.01
C ASN A 8 1.60 -19.41 -5.57
N GLU A 9 1.76 -20.57 -4.93
CA GLU A 9 1.10 -21.81 -5.37
C GLU A 9 -0.43 -21.71 -5.25
N SER A 10 -0.94 -21.16 -4.16
CA SER A 10 -2.38 -20.91 -3.98
C SER A 10 -2.96 -20.04 -5.10
N VAL A 11 -2.23 -18.98 -5.50
CA VAL A 11 -2.64 -18.13 -6.62
C VAL A 11 -2.57 -18.89 -7.95
N ARG A 12 -1.55 -19.73 -8.18
CA ARG A 12 -1.46 -20.56 -9.39
C ARG A 12 -2.62 -21.56 -9.49
N GLU A 13 -3.04 -22.14 -8.38
CA GLU A 13 -4.23 -23.02 -8.36
C GLU A 13 -5.51 -22.23 -8.70
N ALA A 14 -5.65 -21.00 -8.22
CA ALA A 14 -6.75 -20.14 -8.63
C ALA A 14 -6.70 -19.82 -10.14
N VAL A 15 -5.51 -19.58 -10.70
CA VAL A 15 -5.33 -19.42 -12.15
C VAL A 15 -5.80 -20.63 -12.94
N LYS A 16 -5.50 -21.86 -12.49
CA LYS A 16 -5.98 -23.09 -13.16
C LYS A 16 -7.51 -23.10 -13.22
N ARG A 17 -8.17 -22.81 -12.09
CA ARG A 17 -9.65 -22.74 -12.05
C ARG A 17 -10.24 -21.70 -12.99
N LEU A 18 -9.59 -20.52 -13.11
CA LEU A 18 -10.01 -19.49 -14.05
C LEU A 18 -9.88 -19.96 -15.49
N LYS A 19 -8.79 -20.67 -15.83
CA LYS A 19 -8.61 -21.27 -17.17
C LYS A 19 -9.69 -22.31 -17.48
N ASP A 20 -10.04 -23.15 -16.52
CA ASP A 20 -11.11 -24.14 -16.66
C ASP A 20 -12.48 -23.48 -16.90
N LEU A 21 -12.65 -22.23 -16.42
CA LEU A 21 -13.84 -21.41 -16.66
C LEU A 21 -13.77 -20.62 -18.00
N GLY A 22 -12.71 -20.80 -18.77
CA GLY A 22 -12.56 -20.18 -20.09
C GLY A 22 -11.73 -18.90 -20.12
N ALA A 23 -11.09 -18.50 -19.03
CA ALA A 23 -10.18 -17.35 -19.04
C ALA A 23 -8.88 -17.67 -19.79
N VAL A 24 -8.43 -16.74 -20.62
CA VAL A 24 -7.09 -16.76 -21.21
C VAL A 24 -6.13 -16.10 -20.25
N VAL A 25 -5.18 -16.84 -19.71
CA VAL A 25 -4.25 -16.34 -18.70
C VAL A 25 -2.81 -16.51 -19.18
N GLU A 26 -2.08 -15.41 -19.19
CA GLU A 26 -0.68 -15.31 -19.59
C GLU A 26 0.16 -14.71 -18.44
N GLU A 27 1.44 -15.04 -18.38
CA GLU A 27 2.36 -14.38 -17.45
C GLU A 27 2.84 -13.05 -18.05
N VAL A 28 2.69 -11.99 -17.27
CA VAL A 28 3.12 -10.65 -17.65
C VAL A 28 4.13 -10.10 -16.64
N SER A 29 5.11 -9.35 -17.13
CA SER A 29 6.11 -8.68 -16.28
C SER A 29 5.96 -7.17 -16.34
N ILE A 30 5.78 -6.56 -15.18
CA ILE A 30 5.77 -5.10 -14.99
C ILE A 30 6.87 -4.76 -13.98
N PRO A 31 8.14 -4.65 -14.40
CA PRO A 31 9.27 -4.51 -13.48
C PRO A 31 9.16 -3.31 -12.53
N MET A 32 8.46 -2.26 -12.98
CA MET A 32 8.26 -1.06 -12.17
C MET A 32 7.35 -1.28 -10.95
N HIS A 33 6.57 -2.37 -10.92
CA HIS A 33 5.79 -2.79 -9.75
C HIS A 33 6.67 -2.91 -8.50
N LEU A 34 7.88 -3.45 -8.64
CA LEU A 34 8.82 -3.62 -7.53
C LEU A 34 9.31 -2.30 -6.91
N ALA A 35 9.19 -1.19 -7.62
CA ALA A 35 9.51 0.14 -7.12
C ALA A 35 8.35 0.76 -6.31
N GLY A 36 7.17 0.15 -6.32
CA GLY A 36 5.97 0.66 -5.67
C GLY A 36 6.17 1.08 -4.22
N PRO A 37 6.68 0.22 -3.32
CA PRO A 37 6.93 0.60 -1.93
C PRO A 37 7.86 1.80 -1.76
N ALA A 38 8.91 1.90 -2.59
CA ALA A 38 9.85 3.02 -2.55
C ALA A 38 9.22 4.34 -3.03
N ILE A 39 8.29 4.27 -3.98
CA ILE A 39 7.51 5.43 -4.44
C ILE A 39 6.45 5.80 -3.39
N TRP A 40 5.80 4.80 -2.80
CA TRP A 40 4.76 4.98 -1.81
C TRP A 40 5.27 5.65 -0.52
N THR A 41 6.47 5.28 -0.07
CA THR A 41 7.01 5.74 1.21
C THR A 41 7.05 7.28 1.36
N PRO A 42 7.60 8.07 0.44
CA PRO A 42 7.54 9.53 0.55
C PRO A 42 6.11 10.08 0.49
N ILE A 43 5.26 9.48 -0.36
CA ILE A 43 3.86 9.90 -0.46
C ILE A 43 3.12 9.63 0.85
N GLY A 44 3.29 8.45 1.42
CA GLY A 44 2.68 8.08 2.69
C GLY A 44 3.20 8.89 3.87
N THR A 45 4.52 9.07 4.00
CA THR A 45 5.11 9.78 5.15
C THR A 45 4.92 11.28 5.08
N GLU A 46 5.33 11.93 4.00
CA GLU A 46 5.21 13.38 3.85
C GLU A 46 3.75 13.80 3.65
N GLY A 47 2.98 13.04 2.88
CA GLY A 47 1.56 13.30 2.64
C GLY A 47 0.72 13.17 3.90
N LEU A 48 0.89 12.09 4.69
CA LEU A 48 0.21 11.93 5.98
C LEU A 48 0.52 13.11 6.92
N THR A 49 1.80 13.45 7.04
CA THR A 49 2.23 14.53 7.92
C THR A 49 1.66 15.87 7.49
N ALA A 50 1.78 16.21 6.22
CA ALA A 50 1.32 17.52 5.71
C ALA A 50 -0.21 17.63 5.69
N THR A 51 -0.90 16.60 5.21
CA THR A 51 -2.34 16.64 5.00
C THR A 51 -3.11 16.34 6.29
N MET A 52 -2.83 15.18 6.92
CA MET A 52 -3.63 14.74 8.05
C MET A 52 -3.20 15.42 9.35
N MET A 53 -1.89 15.62 9.57
CA MET A 53 -1.40 16.07 10.87
C MET A 53 -1.26 17.60 10.95
N TRP A 54 -0.66 18.25 9.96
CA TRP A 54 -0.54 19.69 9.96
C TRP A 54 -1.79 20.39 9.41
N GLY A 55 -2.37 19.81 8.36
CA GLY A 55 -3.53 20.38 7.65
C GLY A 55 -4.88 19.93 8.15
N ASP A 56 -4.96 19.10 9.20
CA ASP A 56 -6.22 18.56 9.73
C ASP A 56 -7.14 17.95 8.63
N GLY A 57 -6.52 17.25 7.66
CA GLY A 57 -7.20 16.64 6.51
C GLY A 57 -7.33 17.54 5.29
N TYR A 58 -6.71 18.73 5.31
CA TYR A 58 -6.68 19.67 4.19
C TYR A 58 -5.26 19.76 3.59
N GLY A 59 -5.17 19.98 2.29
CA GLY A 59 -3.88 20.30 1.65
C GLY A 59 -3.56 19.42 0.44
N LEU A 60 -2.57 18.55 0.53
CA LEU A 60 -2.00 17.78 -0.59
C LEU A 60 -2.92 16.67 -1.15
N SER A 61 -4.22 16.76 -0.99
CA SER A 61 -5.14 15.78 -1.53
C SER A 61 -5.40 16.02 -3.02
N ARG A 62 -5.98 15.02 -3.66
CA ARG A 62 -6.58 15.16 -4.99
C ARG A 62 -7.67 16.21 -4.93
N GLY A 63 -7.92 16.89 -6.03
CA GLY A 63 -8.99 17.91 -6.14
C GLY A 63 -10.41 17.34 -6.13
N ASP A 64 -10.61 16.18 -5.51
CA ASP A 64 -11.86 15.47 -5.39
C ASP A 64 -12.71 15.99 -4.22
N LEU A 65 -13.61 15.15 -3.75
CA LEU A 65 -14.51 15.49 -2.63
C LEU A 65 -13.77 15.40 -1.29
N TYR A 66 -13.86 16.46 -0.50
CA TYR A 66 -13.48 16.46 0.91
C TYR A 66 -14.62 15.95 1.79
N SER A 67 -14.35 15.00 2.67
CA SER A 67 -15.27 14.60 3.72
C SER A 67 -15.21 15.60 4.88
N THR A 68 -16.05 16.59 4.88
CA THR A 68 -16.03 17.66 5.89
C THR A 68 -16.33 17.16 7.31
N SER A 69 -17.18 16.14 7.44
CA SER A 69 -17.44 15.48 8.73
C SER A 69 -16.21 14.76 9.28
N LEU A 70 -15.41 14.12 8.42
CA LEU A 70 -14.14 13.49 8.82
C LEU A 70 -13.13 14.56 9.24
N MET A 71 -13.02 15.65 8.50
CA MET A 71 -12.12 16.77 8.84
C MET A 71 -12.46 17.35 10.22
N GLU A 72 -13.74 17.58 10.50
CA GLU A 72 -14.17 18.09 11.79
C GLU A 72 -13.90 17.09 12.93
N ALA A 73 -14.16 15.80 12.73
CA ALA A 73 -13.86 14.76 13.71
C ALA A 73 -12.35 14.65 13.98
N HIS A 74 -11.54 14.81 12.95
CA HIS A 74 -10.08 14.69 13.04
C HIS A 74 -9.41 15.89 13.72
N ARG A 75 -10.03 17.06 13.69
CA ARG A 75 -9.48 18.34 14.16
C ARG A 75 -8.94 18.35 15.60
N GLY A 76 -9.46 17.45 16.45
CA GLY A 76 -9.01 17.29 17.84
C GLY A 76 -7.88 16.29 18.07
N TRP A 77 -7.29 15.70 17.05
CA TRP A 77 -6.35 14.57 17.16
C TRP A 77 -5.19 14.80 18.13
N ARG A 78 -4.69 16.04 18.23
CA ARG A 78 -3.54 16.36 19.12
C ARG A 78 -3.82 16.10 20.59
N ARG A 79 -5.09 16.17 20.99
CA ARG A 79 -5.50 15.86 22.40
C ARG A 79 -5.48 14.36 22.69
N GLN A 80 -5.44 13.54 21.63
CA GLN A 80 -5.48 12.09 21.70
C GLN A 80 -4.26 11.49 20.95
N ALA A 81 -3.16 12.23 20.83
CA ALA A 81 -1.99 11.82 20.08
C ALA A 81 -1.36 10.51 20.59
N ASP A 82 -1.47 10.25 21.89
CA ASP A 82 -0.98 9.02 22.51
C ASP A 82 -1.75 7.78 22.03
N SER A 83 -2.99 7.93 21.56
CA SER A 83 -3.82 6.86 21.01
C SER A 83 -3.43 6.47 19.57
N LEU A 84 -2.58 7.26 18.90
CA LEU A 84 -2.09 6.94 17.58
C LEU A 84 -1.16 5.73 17.63
N SER A 85 -1.22 4.86 16.60
CA SER A 85 -0.32 3.71 16.49
C SER A 85 1.14 4.15 16.39
N GLU A 86 2.06 3.29 16.80
CA GLU A 86 3.51 3.56 16.70
C GLU A 86 3.92 3.81 15.24
N THR A 87 3.30 3.12 14.27
CA THR A 87 3.54 3.34 12.84
C THR A 87 3.13 4.75 12.42
N THR A 88 1.95 5.22 12.85
CA THR A 88 1.48 6.58 12.57
C THR A 88 2.42 7.62 13.18
N LYS A 89 2.81 7.44 14.44
CA LYS A 89 3.77 8.32 15.12
C LYS A 89 5.11 8.37 14.39
N LEU A 90 5.62 7.21 13.95
CA LEU A 90 6.86 7.14 13.17
C LEU A 90 6.73 7.93 11.85
N PHE A 91 5.63 7.76 11.12
CA PHE A 91 5.40 8.47 9.86
C PHE A 91 5.35 9.98 10.07
N MET A 92 4.68 10.44 11.12
CA MET A 92 4.64 11.86 11.48
C MET A 92 6.02 12.42 11.79
N LEU A 93 6.81 11.72 12.60
CA LEU A 93 8.16 12.13 12.96
C LEU A 93 9.07 12.15 11.73
N LEU A 94 9.03 11.09 10.92
CA LEU A 94 9.81 10.98 9.70
C LEU A 94 9.41 12.04 8.67
N GLY A 95 8.12 12.23 8.42
CA GLY A 95 7.62 13.24 7.50
C GLY A 95 7.97 14.65 7.96
N THR A 96 7.88 14.93 9.27
CA THR A 96 8.31 16.21 9.85
C THR A 96 9.81 16.43 9.67
N TYR A 97 10.62 15.43 9.95
CA TYR A 97 12.07 15.51 9.76
C TYR A 97 12.44 15.77 8.29
N ILE A 98 11.83 15.02 7.37
CA ILE A 98 12.08 15.18 5.93
C ILE A 98 11.68 16.58 5.46
N ASN A 99 10.48 17.04 5.81
CA ASN A 99 10.03 18.38 5.42
C ASN A 99 10.91 19.51 5.96
N ASN A 100 11.33 19.40 7.23
CA ASN A 100 12.16 20.44 7.86
C ASN A 100 13.59 20.51 7.27
N ASN A 101 14.16 19.37 6.89
CA ASN A 101 15.55 19.31 6.41
C ASN A 101 15.69 19.36 4.88
N PHE A 102 14.68 18.88 4.15
CA PHE A 102 14.77 18.70 2.70
C PHE A 102 13.63 19.36 1.92
N GLY A 103 12.62 19.88 2.62
CA GLY A 103 11.38 20.35 1.99
C GLY A 103 10.59 19.20 1.31
N PRO A 104 9.52 19.50 0.57
CA PRO A 104 8.61 18.49 -0.01
C PRO A 104 9.15 17.84 -1.30
N ARG A 105 10.45 17.88 -1.54
CA ARG A 105 11.02 17.45 -2.83
C ARG A 105 10.91 15.95 -3.08
N TYR A 106 10.94 15.13 -2.02
CA TYR A 106 10.82 13.68 -2.16
C TYR A 106 9.38 13.28 -2.47
N TYR A 107 8.41 13.91 -1.83
CA TYR A 107 7.00 13.80 -2.17
C TYR A 107 6.76 14.14 -3.65
N GLY A 108 7.20 15.33 -4.10
CA GLY A 108 7.06 15.76 -5.49
C GLY A 108 7.76 14.83 -6.48
N LYS A 109 8.97 14.34 -6.14
CA LYS A 109 9.69 13.36 -6.97
C LYS A 109 8.93 12.02 -7.05
N ALA A 110 8.40 11.53 -5.93
CA ALA A 110 7.62 10.30 -5.89
C ALA A 110 6.35 10.41 -6.75
N LEU A 111 5.61 11.52 -6.66
CA LEU A 111 4.46 11.79 -7.54
C LEU A 111 4.84 11.86 -9.03
N ASN A 112 6.00 12.40 -9.37
CA ASN A 112 6.47 12.40 -10.77
C ASN A 112 6.80 10.98 -11.25
N ILE A 113 7.37 10.14 -10.38
CA ILE A 113 7.69 8.75 -10.72
C ILE A 113 6.43 7.90 -10.76
N SER A 114 5.43 8.17 -9.91
CA SER A 114 4.17 7.41 -9.89
C SER A 114 3.46 7.41 -11.24
N ARG A 115 3.55 8.53 -12.00
CA ARG A 115 3.01 8.60 -13.37
C ARG A 115 3.59 7.55 -14.31
N ARG A 116 4.87 7.19 -14.12
CA ARG A 116 5.51 6.13 -14.91
C ARG A 116 5.00 4.77 -14.51
N LEU A 117 4.73 4.56 -13.22
CA LEU A 117 4.12 3.32 -12.71
C LEU A 117 2.69 3.17 -13.25
N THR A 118 1.89 4.25 -13.20
CA THR A 118 0.55 4.28 -13.81
C THR A 118 0.62 3.91 -15.28
N ALA A 119 1.48 4.58 -16.05
CA ALA A 119 1.64 4.29 -17.47
C ALA A 119 2.09 2.85 -17.77
N ALA A 120 2.85 2.22 -16.86
CA ALA A 120 3.25 0.82 -17.02
C ALA A 120 2.06 -0.14 -16.86
N TYR A 121 1.15 0.13 -15.92
CA TYR A 121 -0.10 -0.61 -15.79
C TYR A 121 -1.06 -0.34 -16.95
N ASP A 122 -1.27 0.94 -17.32
CA ASP A 122 -2.10 1.32 -18.46
C ASP A 122 -1.66 0.62 -19.75
N LYS A 123 -0.34 0.43 -19.92
CA LYS A 123 0.20 -0.32 -21.05
C LYS A 123 -0.22 -1.79 -21.00
N ALA A 124 -0.14 -2.43 -19.83
CA ALA A 124 -0.57 -3.82 -19.68
C ALA A 124 -2.09 -3.96 -19.92
N PHE A 125 -2.89 -3.02 -19.43
CA PHE A 125 -4.34 -3.02 -19.62
C PHE A 125 -4.82 -2.74 -21.06
N LYS A 126 -3.90 -2.47 -22.00
CA LYS A 126 -4.25 -2.46 -23.43
C LYS A 126 -4.43 -3.86 -24.00
N ASP A 127 -3.75 -4.82 -23.40
CA ASP A 127 -3.69 -6.20 -23.89
C ASP A 127 -4.44 -7.18 -22.96
N TYR A 128 -4.71 -6.77 -21.70
CA TYR A 128 -5.32 -7.61 -20.66
C TYR A 128 -6.48 -6.87 -19.98
N ASP A 129 -7.55 -7.58 -19.70
CA ASP A 129 -8.72 -7.05 -18.98
C ASP A 129 -8.45 -6.93 -17.47
N LEU A 130 -7.65 -7.84 -16.91
CA LEU A 130 -7.33 -7.93 -15.47
C LEU A 130 -5.86 -8.30 -15.27
N LEU A 131 -5.28 -7.83 -14.16
CA LEU A 131 -4.01 -8.30 -13.63
C LEU A 131 -4.26 -9.09 -12.35
N LEU A 132 -3.71 -10.29 -12.28
CA LEU A 132 -3.83 -11.18 -11.12
C LEU A 132 -2.48 -11.33 -10.42
N LEU A 133 -2.46 -11.11 -9.12
CA LEU A 133 -1.27 -11.26 -8.28
C LEU A 133 -1.69 -11.58 -6.84
N PRO A 134 -0.79 -12.13 -6.00
CA PRO A 134 -1.08 -12.25 -4.57
C PRO A 134 -1.39 -10.89 -3.95
N THR A 135 -2.45 -10.78 -3.16
CA THR A 135 -2.78 -9.54 -2.44
C THR A 135 -1.66 -9.15 -1.50
N THR A 136 -1.21 -10.09 -0.67
CA THR A 136 -0.04 -9.92 0.20
C THR A 136 1.04 -10.95 -0.18
N PRO A 137 2.33 -10.62 0.00
CA PRO A 137 3.40 -11.55 -0.36
C PRO A 137 3.57 -12.70 0.64
N MET A 138 2.81 -12.72 1.71
CA MET A 138 2.93 -13.68 2.82
C MET A 138 1.56 -14.03 3.40
N LYS A 139 1.51 -15.11 4.15
CA LYS A 139 0.40 -15.42 5.06
C LYS A 139 0.31 -14.37 6.18
N ALA A 140 -0.82 -14.34 6.89
CA ALA A 140 -0.92 -13.57 8.12
C ALA A 140 0.21 -13.98 9.10
N THR A 141 0.92 -13.00 9.60
CA THR A 141 2.00 -13.21 10.57
C THR A 141 1.46 -13.20 12.00
N PRO A 142 2.13 -13.86 12.96
CA PRO A 142 1.74 -13.78 14.36
C PRO A 142 1.67 -12.31 14.83
N LEU A 143 0.68 -12.02 15.65
CA LEU A 143 0.59 -10.72 16.30
C LEU A 143 1.85 -10.49 17.14
N PRO A 144 2.42 -9.28 17.12
CA PRO A 144 3.54 -8.96 17.99
C PRO A 144 3.12 -9.09 19.45
N PRO A 145 3.97 -9.64 20.33
CA PRO A 145 3.67 -9.72 21.74
C PRO A 145 3.51 -8.32 22.36
N ALA A 146 2.79 -8.22 23.49
CA ALA A 146 2.53 -6.94 24.15
C ALA A 146 3.78 -6.15 24.53
N ASN A 147 4.91 -6.83 24.68
CA ASN A 147 6.23 -6.25 24.98
C ASN A 147 7.16 -6.20 23.75
N ALA A 148 6.63 -6.32 22.55
CA ALA A 148 7.41 -6.21 21.32
C ALA A 148 8.17 -4.87 21.27
N SER A 149 9.34 -4.90 20.66
CA SER A 149 10.05 -3.65 20.36
C SER A 149 9.26 -2.80 19.36
N ARG A 150 9.53 -1.49 19.33
CA ARG A 150 8.92 -0.62 18.31
C ARG A 150 9.32 -1.01 16.90
N GLU A 151 10.57 -1.43 16.75
CA GLU A 151 11.12 -1.93 15.48
C GLU A 151 10.34 -3.14 14.98
N ASP A 152 10.11 -4.13 15.84
CA ASP A 152 9.33 -5.33 15.50
C ASP A 152 7.89 -4.97 15.14
N TYR A 153 7.27 -4.09 15.93
CA TYR A 153 5.90 -3.65 15.65
C TYR A 153 5.78 -2.97 14.28
N VAL A 154 6.68 -2.03 13.98
CA VAL A 154 6.68 -1.31 12.71
C VAL A 154 7.00 -2.23 11.53
N ALA A 155 7.97 -3.14 11.69
CA ALA A 155 8.30 -4.12 10.66
C ALA A 155 7.07 -4.97 10.30
N ARG A 156 6.34 -5.49 11.31
CA ARG A 156 5.11 -6.25 11.09
C ARG A 156 4.02 -5.45 10.39
N ALA A 157 3.89 -4.17 10.72
CA ALA A 157 2.87 -3.31 10.11
C ALA A 157 3.13 -3.01 8.62
N LEU A 158 4.40 -3.08 8.16
CA LEU A 158 4.80 -2.68 6.81
C LEU A 158 5.22 -3.84 5.90
N GLU A 159 5.44 -5.05 6.43
CA GLU A 159 5.95 -6.18 5.62
C GLU A 159 5.01 -6.62 4.49
N MET A 160 3.71 -6.38 4.64
CA MET A 160 2.68 -6.85 3.70
C MET A 160 2.41 -5.92 2.51
N ILE A 161 2.95 -4.70 2.50
CA ILE A 161 2.50 -3.64 1.56
C ILE A 161 3.05 -3.76 0.13
N SER A 162 3.96 -4.69 -0.14
CA SER A 162 4.71 -4.70 -1.40
C SER A 162 3.85 -4.81 -2.65
N ASN A 163 2.71 -5.51 -2.58
CA ASN A 163 1.80 -5.68 -3.69
C ASN A 163 0.62 -4.69 -3.67
N THR A 164 0.30 -4.07 -2.53
CA THR A 164 -0.81 -3.11 -2.40
C THR A 164 -0.37 -1.67 -2.61
N ALA A 165 0.80 -1.30 -2.09
CA ALA A 165 1.35 0.05 -2.23
C ALA A 165 1.40 0.58 -3.69
N PRO A 166 1.74 -0.23 -4.71
CA PRO A 166 1.68 0.23 -6.10
C PRO A 166 0.28 0.72 -6.53
N PHE A 167 -0.77 0.02 -6.10
CA PHE A 167 -2.15 0.36 -6.47
C PHE A 167 -2.70 1.53 -5.66
N ASP A 168 -2.27 1.69 -4.41
CA ASP A 168 -2.55 2.90 -3.62
C ASP A 168 -2.03 4.18 -4.30
N ILE A 169 -0.91 4.06 -5.04
CA ILE A 169 -0.30 5.18 -5.74
C ILE A 169 -0.98 5.44 -7.08
N THR A 170 -1.26 4.38 -7.83
CA THR A 170 -1.75 4.48 -9.21
C THR A 170 -3.26 4.61 -9.30
N HIS A 171 -3.96 4.30 -8.21
CA HIS A 171 -5.42 4.34 -8.08
C HIS A 171 -6.17 3.45 -9.08
N HIS A 172 -5.54 2.42 -9.64
CA HIS A 172 -6.25 1.41 -10.38
C HIS A 172 -7.19 0.64 -9.44
N PRO A 173 -8.42 0.37 -9.86
CA PRO A 173 -9.35 -0.43 -9.07
C PRO A 173 -8.73 -1.78 -8.72
N ALA A 174 -8.83 -2.18 -7.46
CA ALA A 174 -8.31 -3.44 -6.98
C ALA A 174 -9.32 -4.15 -6.09
N MET A 175 -9.31 -5.48 -6.14
CA MET A 175 -10.18 -6.34 -5.35
C MET A 175 -9.38 -7.54 -4.86
N SER A 176 -9.55 -7.91 -3.60
CA SER A 176 -9.00 -9.16 -3.06
C SER A 176 -10.08 -10.23 -2.99
N LEU A 177 -9.77 -11.40 -3.52
CA LEU A 177 -10.65 -12.57 -3.49
C LEU A 177 -9.93 -13.71 -2.75
N PRO A 178 -10.62 -14.47 -1.89
CA PRO A 178 -10.04 -15.67 -1.29
C PRO A 178 -9.64 -16.67 -2.38
N CYS A 179 -8.38 -17.11 -2.39
CA CYS A 179 -7.90 -18.09 -3.36
C CYS A 179 -7.51 -19.45 -2.74
N GLY A 180 -7.39 -19.51 -1.43
CA GLY A 180 -7.09 -20.75 -0.73
C GLY A 180 -6.73 -20.57 0.73
N MET A 181 -6.28 -21.68 1.33
CA MET A 181 -5.78 -21.73 2.70
C MET A 181 -4.36 -22.27 2.68
N VAL A 182 -3.46 -21.63 3.41
CA VAL A 182 -2.06 -22.07 3.59
C VAL A 182 -1.80 -22.18 5.10
N ASP A 183 -1.47 -23.37 5.58
CA ASP A 183 -1.28 -23.67 7.02
C ASP A 183 -2.45 -23.21 7.90
N GLY A 184 -3.69 -23.36 7.41
CA GLY A 184 -4.88 -22.94 8.14
C GLY A 184 -5.18 -21.43 8.10
N LEU A 185 -4.41 -20.65 7.34
CA LEU A 185 -4.58 -19.21 7.17
C LEU A 185 -5.08 -18.86 5.76
N PRO A 186 -6.04 -17.94 5.60
CA PRO A 186 -6.54 -17.56 4.29
C PRO A 186 -5.50 -16.78 3.50
N VAL A 187 -5.49 -16.97 2.18
CA VAL A 187 -4.71 -16.20 1.21
C VAL A 187 -5.61 -15.73 0.06
N GLY A 188 -5.29 -14.58 -0.51
CA GLY A 188 -6.06 -13.94 -1.56
C GLY A 188 -5.19 -13.25 -2.61
#